data_088d7c5c59df406f13a3432aa5459bd1
#
_entry.id   088d7c5c59df406f13a3432aa5459bd1
#
_cell.length_a   1.000
_cell.length_b   1.000
_cell.length_c   1.000
_cell.angle_alpha   90.00
_cell.angle_beta   90.00
_cell.angle_gamma   90.00
#
_symmetry.space_group_name_H-M   'P 1'
#
loop_
_entity.id
_entity.type
_entity.pdbx_description
1 polymer ?
#
loop_
_entity_poly.entity_id
_entity_poly.type
_entity_poly.pdbx_seq_one_letter_code
_entity_poly.pdbx_strand_id
1 'polypeptide(L)'
;MVLLLAGCGNREKAVSGTIEVDEAHVGPRSGGRVEKILAWEGDRLHEGQVIVQLDASELRARRDLASAQIDTAAHDADAQESQLVFLRDDAGRQQELLKRRVVSSTDAERADSAAKTQEKNVAAAKMRVAQARAQLADIDSQLAEMQIIAPADSILEVLSVKVGDVLPANREAATLLLTGHLWVRVYVPESWLGLIKLGEHVRVRVDSFPHTDFDGVVEQINRQAEFTPRNVQTVADRIKQVFGVKIRLPSDDDRLRAGMAADVYFPRVK
;
A
#
# COMPACT_ATOMS: atom_id res chain seq x y z
N MET A 1 16.69 -56.83 -44.43
CA MET A 1 15.37 -56.54 -43.77
C MET A 1 15.65 -55.60 -42.60
N VAL A 2 15.61 -54.28 -42.85
CA VAL A 2 15.91 -53.25 -41.85
C VAL A 2 14.57 -52.85 -41.23
N LEU A 3 14.39 -53.15 -39.95
CA LEU A 3 13.25 -52.71 -39.14
C LEU A 3 13.48 -51.24 -38.75
N LEU A 4 12.75 -50.32 -39.38
CA LEU A 4 12.58 -48.94 -38.92
C LEU A 4 11.65 -48.92 -37.71
N LEU A 5 12.22 -48.84 -36.53
CA LEU A 5 11.47 -48.47 -35.30
C LEU A 5 11.08 -47.01 -35.39
N ALA A 6 9.85 -46.75 -35.82
CA ALA A 6 9.21 -45.45 -35.66
C ALA A 6 8.93 -45.23 -34.18
N GLY A 7 9.79 -44.50 -33.48
CA GLY A 7 9.51 -44.00 -32.14
C GLY A 7 8.39 -42.97 -32.20
N CYS A 8 7.14 -43.38 -31.89
CA CYS A 8 6.07 -42.44 -31.54
C CYS A 8 6.41 -41.79 -30.21
N GLY A 9 7.18 -40.70 -30.26
CA GLY A 9 7.31 -39.78 -29.13
C GLY A 9 5.93 -39.20 -28.82
N ASN A 10 5.39 -39.56 -27.68
CA ASN A 10 4.17 -38.97 -27.15
C ASN A 10 4.51 -37.47 -26.86
N ARG A 11 4.20 -36.61 -27.83
CA ARG A 11 4.42 -35.15 -27.65
C ARG A 11 3.43 -34.68 -26.59
N GLU A 12 3.94 -34.41 -25.40
CA GLU A 12 3.19 -33.71 -24.36
C GLU A 12 2.58 -32.44 -24.95
N LYS A 13 1.30 -32.24 -24.74
CA LYS A 13 0.64 -31.04 -25.24
C LYS A 13 0.98 -29.86 -24.33
N ALA A 14 1.48 -28.81 -24.93
CA ALA A 14 1.76 -27.53 -24.26
C ALA A 14 0.75 -26.49 -24.70
N VAL A 15 0.54 -25.51 -23.85
CA VAL A 15 -0.16 -24.26 -24.19
C VAL A 15 0.80 -23.11 -23.97
N SER A 16 0.96 -22.30 -25.02
CA SER A 16 1.82 -21.13 -24.96
C SER A 16 1.09 -19.95 -24.30
N GLY A 17 1.81 -19.18 -23.53
CA GLY A 17 1.37 -17.97 -22.88
C GLY A 17 2.50 -16.97 -22.73
N THR A 18 2.23 -15.94 -21.96
CA THR A 18 3.21 -14.88 -21.68
C THR A 18 3.37 -14.73 -20.17
N ILE A 19 4.61 -14.54 -19.73
CA ILE A 19 4.90 -14.19 -18.34
C ILE A 19 4.45 -12.76 -18.12
N GLU A 20 3.68 -12.56 -17.09
CA GLU A 20 3.22 -11.24 -16.62
C GLU A 20 3.68 -11.04 -15.17
N VAL A 21 3.66 -9.81 -14.71
CA VAL A 21 3.98 -9.41 -13.35
C VAL A 21 2.88 -8.46 -12.86
N ASP A 22 2.59 -8.50 -11.57
CA ASP A 22 1.69 -7.51 -11.01
C ASP A 22 2.41 -6.15 -10.92
N GLU A 23 1.74 -5.10 -11.37
CA GLU A 23 2.26 -3.74 -11.41
C GLU A 23 1.58 -2.88 -10.35
N ALA A 24 2.34 -1.97 -9.74
CA ALA A 24 1.82 -0.92 -8.88
C ALA A 24 2.11 0.44 -9.52
N HIS A 25 1.03 1.21 -9.77
CA HIS A 25 1.13 2.57 -10.25
C HIS A 25 1.08 3.52 -9.07
N VAL A 26 2.18 4.23 -8.81
CA VAL A 26 2.32 5.10 -7.66
C VAL A 26 2.37 6.56 -8.07
N GLY A 27 1.74 7.41 -7.27
CA GLY A 27 1.68 8.84 -7.49
C GLY A 27 1.28 9.59 -6.22
N PRO A 28 1.40 10.93 -6.20
CA PRO A 28 1.08 11.71 -5.02
C PRO A 28 -0.45 11.77 -4.83
N ARG A 29 -0.91 11.60 -3.59
CA ARG A 29 -2.31 11.82 -3.23
C ARG A 29 -2.66 13.32 -3.26
N SER A 30 -1.72 14.16 -2.88
CA SER A 30 -1.78 15.63 -2.98
C SER A 30 -0.81 16.09 -4.06
N GLY A 31 -1.22 17.04 -4.92
CA GLY A 31 -0.32 17.58 -5.93
C GLY A 31 0.87 18.34 -5.32
N GLY A 32 1.96 18.48 -6.06
CA GLY A 32 3.14 19.19 -5.60
C GLY A 32 4.23 19.30 -6.68
N ARG A 33 5.26 20.10 -6.41
CA ARG A 33 6.45 20.18 -7.26
C ARG A 33 7.45 19.10 -6.86
N VAL A 34 8.02 18.41 -7.83
CA VAL A 34 9.11 17.44 -7.59
C VAL A 34 10.36 18.17 -7.15
N GLU A 35 10.78 17.94 -5.90
CA GLU A 35 11.99 18.49 -5.31
C GLU A 35 13.21 17.62 -5.63
N LYS A 36 13.06 16.28 -5.42
CA LYS A 36 14.16 15.33 -5.62
C LYS A 36 13.64 13.99 -6.14
N ILE A 37 14.47 13.31 -6.91
CA ILE A 37 14.33 11.92 -7.32
C ILE A 37 15.39 11.13 -6.58
N LEU A 38 14.99 10.05 -5.90
CA LEU A 38 15.84 9.25 -5.02
C LEU A 38 16.05 7.82 -5.52
N ALA A 39 15.31 7.41 -6.55
CA ALA A 39 15.45 6.12 -7.21
C ALA A 39 15.33 6.28 -8.73
N TRP A 40 15.96 5.39 -9.48
CA TRP A 40 16.03 5.41 -10.93
C TRP A 40 15.43 4.14 -11.54
N GLU A 41 15.07 4.22 -12.83
CA GLU A 41 14.58 3.07 -13.57
C GLU A 41 15.59 1.92 -13.54
N GLY A 42 15.12 0.71 -13.21
CA GLY A 42 15.94 -0.49 -13.00
C GLY A 42 16.36 -0.73 -11.54
N ASP A 43 16.18 0.24 -10.62
CA ASP A 43 16.51 0.06 -9.21
C ASP A 43 15.56 -0.92 -8.52
N ARG A 44 16.11 -1.75 -7.63
CA ARG A 44 15.32 -2.55 -6.69
C ARG A 44 14.95 -1.70 -5.50
N LEU A 45 13.66 -1.68 -5.18
CA LEU A 45 13.08 -0.91 -4.10
C LEU A 45 12.54 -1.83 -3.02
N HIS A 46 12.74 -1.44 -1.77
CA HIS A 46 12.09 -2.07 -0.63
C HIS A 46 10.79 -1.37 -0.27
N GLU A 47 9.88 -2.11 0.38
CA GLU A 47 8.65 -1.52 0.92
C GLU A 47 8.96 -0.28 1.78
N GLY A 48 8.23 0.81 1.53
CA GLY A 48 8.42 2.10 2.21
C GLY A 48 9.58 2.95 1.69
N GLN A 49 10.38 2.47 0.73
CA GLN A 49 11.48 3.26 0.16
C GLN A 49 10.93 4.43 -0.66
N VAL A 50 11.49 5.63 -0.42
CA VAL A 50 11.11 6.86 -1.12
C VAL A 50 11.70 6.87 -2.53
N ILE A 51 10.83 7.07 -3.52
CA ILE A 51 11.19 7.18 -4.95
C ILE A 51 11.33 8.66 -5.34
N VAL A 52 10.31 9.46 -5.00
CA VAL A 52 10.25 10.88 -5.33
C VAL A 52 9.86 11.67 -4.10
N GLN A 53 10.54 12.78 -3.88
CA GLN A 53 10.23 13.76 -2.84
C GLN A 53 9.64 15.00 -3.49
N LEU A 54 8.46 15.42 -3.01
CA LEU A 54 7.83 16.68 -3.39
C LEU A 54 8.26 17.80 -2.45
N ASP A 55 8.18 19.03 -2.93
CA ASP A 55 8.45 20.24 -2.13
C ASP A 55 7.41 20.36 -1.02
N ALA A 56 7.88 20.22 0.20
CA ALA A 56 7.11 20.30 1.43
C ALA A 56 7.43 21.55 2.26
N SER A 57 8.07 22.56 1.68
CA SER A 57 8.54 23.76 2.40
C SER A 57 7.41 24.49 3.13
N GLU A 58 6.26 24.68 2.47
CA GLU A 58 5.09 25.31 3.07
C GLU A 58 4.49 24.48 4.22
N LEU A 59 4.39 23.16 4.03
CA LEU A 59 3.86 22.24 5.06
C LEU A 59 4.79 22.19 6.27
N ARG A 60 6.11 22.22 6.07
CA ARG A 60 7.08 22.28 7.18
C ARG A 60 6.88 23.56 8.00
N ALA A 61 6.74 24.72 7.34
CA ALA A 61 6.45 25.97 8.03
C ALA A 61 5.12 25.95 8.81
N ARG A 62 4.07 25.35 8.23
CA ARG A 62 2.79 25.13 8.92
C ARG A 62 2.91 24.20 10.12
N ARG A 63 3.72 23.14 9.99
CA ARG A 63 4.02 22.20 11.08
C ARG A 63 4.69 22.90 12.26
N ASP A 64 5.70 23.75 11.98
CA ASP A 64 6.40 24.50 13.00
C ASP A 64 5.47 25.48 13.73
N LEU A 65 4.58 26.15 12.99
CA LEU A 65 3.53 26.99 13.58
C LEU A 65 2.58 26.18 14.48
N ALA A 66 2.10 25.02 14.02
CA ALA A 66 1.22 24.16 14.80
C ALA A 66 1.91 23.63 16.07
N SER A 67 3.21 23.33 15.99
CA SER A 67 4.02 22.96 17.16
C SER A 67 4.06 24.09 18.20
N ALA A 68 4.33 25.33 17.77
CA ALA A 68 4.31 26.49 18.66
C ALA A 68 2.92 26.76 19.29
N GLN A 69 1.85 26.43 18.58
CA GLN A 69 0.48 26.52 19.12
C GLN A 69 0.25 25.50 20.24
N ILE A 70 0.81 24.28 20.13
CA ILE A 70 0.74 23.29 21.22
C ILE A 70 1.45 23.82 22.46
N ASP A 71 2.64 24.39 22.31
CA ASP A 71 3.40 24.93 23.44
C ASP A 71 2.63 26.06 24.14
N THR A 72 2.03 26.95 23.35
CA THR A 72 1.18 28.03 23.88
C THR A 72 -0.03 27.49 24.65
N ALA A 73 -0.74 26.50 24.09
CA ALA A 73 -1.88 25.91 24.75
C ALA A 73 -1.49 25.11 25.99
N ALA A 74 -0.31 24.47 26.00
CA ALA A 74 0.22 23.75 27.15
C ALA A 74 0.53 24.70 28.30
N HIS A 75 1.19 25.84 28.03
CA HIS A 75 1.45 26.85 29.04
C HIS A 75 0.19 27.49 29.62
N ASP A 76 -0.88 27.69 28.80
CA ASP A 76 -2.19 28.11 29.32
C ASP A 76 -2.77 27.05 30.25
N ALA A 77 -2.73 25.77 29.87
CA ALA A 77 -3.22 24.67 30.70
C ALA A 77 -2.47 24.58 32.04
N ASP A 78 -1.15 24.72 32.03
CA ASP A 78 -0.31 24.72 33.25
C ASP A 78 -0.63 25.91 34.17
N ALA A 79 -0.88 27.09 33.61
CA ALA A 79 -1.30 28.25 34.36
C ALA A 79 -2.67 28.04 35.03
N GLN A 80 -3.65 27.45 34.28
CA GLN A 80 -4.96 27.13 34.84
C GLN A 80 -4.84 26.05 35.92
N GLU A 81 -3.96 25.08 35.78
CA GLU A 81 -3.72 24.03 36.78
C GLU A 81 -3.09 24.60 38.06
N SER A 82 -2.15 25.48 37.94
CA SER A 82 -1.55 26.20 39.07
C SER A 82 -2.59 27.01 39.86
N GLN A 83 -3.50 27.68 39.16
CA GLN A 83 -4.61 28.41 39.80
C GLN A 83 -5.57 27.44 40.48
N LEU A 84 -5.83 26.25 39.91
CA LEU A 84 -6.68 25.22 40.52
C LEU A 84 -6.10 24.71 41.84
N VAL A 85 -4.80 24.46 41.89
CA VAL A 85 -4.11 24.06 43.12
C VAL A 85 -4.36 25.08 44.23
N PHE A 86 -4.14 26.36 43.93
CA PHE A 86 -4.38 27.45 44.91
C PHE A 86 -5.83 27.46 45.41
N LEU A 87 -6.82 27.39 44.52
CA LEU A 87 -8.26 27.43 44.88
C LEU A 87 -8.69 26.20 45.66
N ARG A 88 -8.15 25.02 45.37
CA ARG A 88 -8.41 23.79 46.14
C ARG A 88 -7.87 23.89 47.55
N ASP A 89 -6.66 24.39 47.70
CA ASP A 89 -6.07 24.58 49.02
C ASP A 89 -6.84 25.63 49.84
N ASP A 90 -7.36 26.68 49.19
CA ASP A 90 -8.20 27.67 49.83
C ASP A 90 -9.55 27.07 50.28
N ALA A 91 -10.23 26.33 49.37
CA ALA A 91 -11.46 25.64 49.70
C ALA A 91 -11.28 24.66 50.87
N GLY A 92 -10.18 23.91 50.90
CA GLY A 92 -9.81 23.04 52.01
C GLY A 92 -9.66 23.80 53.34
N ARG A 93 -8.96 24.94 53.33
CA ARG A 93 -8.81 25.79 54.51
C ARG A 93 -10.18 26.33 54.99
N GLN A 94 -11.02 26.83 54.07
CA GLN A 94 -12.35 27.33 54.43
C GLN A 94 -13.25 26.26 55.03
N GLN A 95 -13.17 25.02 54.52
CA GLN A 95 -13.92 23.89 55.10
C GLN A 95 -13.47 23.54 56.52
N GLU A 96 -12.15 23.60 56.81
CA GLU A 96 -11.62 23.40 58.16
C GLU A 96 -12.03 24.50 59.12
N LEU A 97 -12.04 25.78 58.66
CA LEU A 97 -12.50 26.92 59.48
C LEU A 97 -14.00 26.85 59.72
N LEU A 98 -14.80 26.38 58.77
CA LEU A 98 -16.23 26.14 58.98
C LEU A 98 -16.52 25.08 60.06
N LYS A 99 -15.77 23.97 60.07
CA LYS A 99 -15.86 22.96 61.16
C LYS A 99 -15.63 23.58 62.50
N ARG A 100 -14.69 24.54 62.59
CA ARG A 100 -14.37 25.28 63.83
C ARG A 100 -15.32 26.45 64.11
N ARG A 101 -16.36 26.68 63.24
CA ARG A 101 -17.31 27.79 63.32
C ARG A 101 -16.68 29.18 63.26
N VAL A 102 -15.53 29.32 62.56
CA VAL A 102 -14.81 30.61 62.37
C VAL A 102 -15.32 31.37 61.14
N VAL A 103 -15.83 30.66 60.13
CA VAL A 103 -16.38 31.28 58.89
C VAL A 103 -17.82 30.85 58.67
N SER A 104 -18.53 31.53 57.78
CA SER A 104 -19.92 31.18 57.40
C SER A 104 -19.94 30.00 56.41
N SER A 105 -21.08 29.26 56.34
CA SER A 105 -21.32 28.23 55.32
C SER A 105 -21.23 28.79 53.90
N THR A 106 -21.73 30.04 53.73
CA THR A 106 -21.69 30.74 52.44
C THR A 106 -20.27 31.01 51.92
N ASP A 107 -19.35 31.29 52.82
CA ASP A 107 -17.92 31.54 52.42
C ASP A 107 -17.26 30.23 52.01
N ALA A 108 -17.49 29.15 52.75
CA ALA A 108 -16.98 27.81 52.41
C ALA A 108 -17.56 27.32 51.09
N GLU A 109 -18.86 27.50 50.85
CA GLU A 109 -19.54 27.12 49.61
C GLU A 109 -19.04 27.93 48.40
N ARG A 110 -18.72 29.25 48.62
CA ARG A 110 -18.13 30.10 47.58
C ARG A 110 -16.76 29.61 47.15
N ALA A 111 -15.89 29.27 48.11
CA ALA A 111 -14.55 28.75 47.86
C ALA A 111 -14.62 27.39 47.11
N ASP A 112 -15.52 26.50 47.53
CA ASP A 112 -15.71 25.20 46.86
C ASP A 112 -16.22 25.38 45.42
N SER A 113 -17.18 26.31 45.21
CA SER A 113 -17.67 26.60 43.87
C SER A 113 -16.62 27.21 42.95
N ALA A 114 -15.72 28.05 43.52
CA ALA A 114 -14.59 28.61 42.74
C ALA A 114 -13.62 27.53 42.31
N ALA A 115 -13.28 26.58 43.20
CA ALA A 115 -12.41 25.44 42.86
C ALA A 115 -13.04 24.55 41.78
N LYS A 116 -14.35 24.24 41.91
CA LYS A 116 -15.09 23.44 40.89
C LYS A 116 -15.16 24.14 39.52
N THR A 117 -15.34 25.46 39.52
CA THR A 117 -15.33 26.24 38.27
C THR A 117 -13.94 26.17 37.61
N GLN A 118 -12.89 26.32 38.40
CA GLN A 118 -11.52 26.23 37.88
C GLN A 118 -11.17 24.83 37.37
N GLU A 119 -11.68 23.73 37.97
CA GLU A 119 -11.58 22.39 37.42
C GLU A 119 -12.11 22.30 35.97
N LYS A 120 -13.25 22.94 35.70
CA LYS A 120 -13.81 23.01 34.36
C LYS A 120 -12.94 23.82 33.40
N ASN A 121 -12.32 24.92 33.90
CA ASN A 121 -11.40 25.70 33.11
C ASN A 121 -10.13 24.92 32.74
N VAL A 122 -9.56 24.17 33.70
CA VAL A 122 -8.43 23.26 33.45
C VAL A 122 -8.82 22.21 32.40
N ALA A 123 -10.00 21.57 32.55
CA ALA A 123 -10.47 20.59 31.57
C ALA A 123 -10.59 21.21 30.16
N ALA A 124 -11.15 22.44 30.06
CA ALA A 124 -11.27 23.14 28.80
C ALA A 124 -9.88 23.49 28.19
N ALA A 125 -8.91 23.91 29.01
CA ALA A 125 -7.55 24.20 28.56
C ALA A 125 -6.84 22.93 28.06
N LYS A 126 -6.96 21.80 28.76
CA LYS A 126 -6.44 20.50 28.32
C LYS A 126 -7.07 20.05 26.99
N MET A 127 -8.34 20.34 26.77
CA MET A 127 -8.98 20.04 25.46
C MET A 127 -8.41 20.91 24.33
N ARG A 128 -8.01 22.15 24.58
CA ARG A 128 -7.33 23.00 23.58
C ARG A 128 -5.97 22.41 23.21
N VAL A 129 -5.21 21.87 24.17
CA VAL A 129 -3.96 21.16 23.89
C VAL A 129 -4.21 19.96 22.99
N ALA A 130 -5.24 19.17 23.31
CA ALA A 130 -5.61 18.02 22.49
C ALA A 130 -6.00 18.42 21.05
N GLN A 131 -6.73 19.52 20.89
CA GLN A 131 -7.10 20.06 19.59
C GLN A 131 -5.86 20.49 18.78
N ALA A 132 -4.93 21.23 19.41
CA ALA A 132 -3.69 21.65 18.75
C ALA A 132 -2.82 20.46 18.33
N ARG A 133 -2.76 19.40 19.15
CA ARG A 133 -2.06 18.14 18.80
C ARG A 133 -2.70 17.43 17.61
N ALA A 134 -4.03 17.39 17.56
CA ALA A 134 -4.74 16.79 16.42
C ALA A 134 -4.46 17.56 15.12
N GLN A 135 -4.36 18.88 15.18
CA GLN A 135 -4.00 19.71 14.03
C GLN A 135 -2.58 19.45 13.56
N LEU A 136 -1.61 19.28 14.49
CA LEU A 136 -0.25 18.89 14.12
C LEU A 136 -0.21 17.53 13.45
N ALA A 137 -0.95 16.55 13.98
CA ALA A 137 -1.03 15.19 13.40
C ALA A 137 -1.61 15.20 11.98
N ASP A 138 -2.58 16.06 11.68
CA ASP A 138 -3.10 16.25 10.33
C ASP A 138 -2.01 16.77 9.36
N ILE A 139 -1.24 17.77 9.80
CA ILE A 139 -0.13 18.31 9.00
C ILE A 139 0.99 17.27 8.81
N ASP A 140 1.32 16.48 9.83
CA ASP A 140 2.30 15.39 9.73
C ASP A 140 1.84 14.33 8.73
N SER A 141 0.54 14.02 8.67
CA SER A 141 -0.04 13.13 7.67
C SER A 141 0.08 13.71 6.25
N GLN A 142 -0.17 15.01 6.08
CA GLN A 142 0.02 15.69 4.79
C GLN A 142 1.49 15.72 4.36
N LEU A 143 2.42 15.87 5.32
CA LEU A 143 3.86 15.81 5.05
C LEU A 143 4.30 14.41 4.58
N ALA A 144 3.75 13.35 5.14
CA ALA A 144 4.03 11.98 4.69
C ALA A 144 3.60 11.77 3.24
N GLU A 145 2.48 12.38 2.82
CA GLU A 145 1.98 12.31 1.43
C GLU A 145 2.86 13.10 0.42
N MET A 146 3.81 13.93 0.89
CA MET A 146 4.79 14.59 0.02
C MET A 146 5.93 13.66 -0.42
N GLN A 147 5.87 12.39 -0.07
CA GLN A 147 6.81 11.37 -0.49
C GLN A 147 6.06 10.29 -1.28
N ILE A 148 6.53 10.00 -2.48
CA ILE A 148 6.03 8.86 -3.26
C ILE A 148 6.93 7.68 -2.90
N ILE A 149 6.34 6.64 -2.31
CA ILE A 149 7.03 5.47 -1.76
C ILE A 149 6.65 4.20 -2.51
N ALA A 150 7.52 3.20 -2.46
CA ALA A 150 7.23 1.85 -2.92
C ALA A 150 6.26 1.16 -1.94
N PRO A 151 5.09 0.64 -2.39
CA PRO A 151 4.11 -0.01 -1.52
C PRO A 151 4.51 -1.43 -1.11
N ALA A 152 5.46 -2.03 -1.81
CA ALA A 152 6.02 -3.37 -1.57
C ALA A 152 7.40 -3.47 -2.22
N ASP A 153 8.12 -4.56 -1.96
CA ASP A 153 9.36 -4.88 -2.65
C ASP A 153 9.10 -4.96 -4.16
N SER A 154 9.85 -4.18 -4.95
CA SER A 154 9.55 -3.97 -6.36
C SER A 154 10.81 -3.55 -7.15
N ILE A 155 10.65 -3.49 -8.47
CA ILE A 155 11.64 -2.88 -9.37
C ILE A 155 10.99 -1.66 -10.01
N LEU A 156 11.67 -0.53 -10.01
CA LEU A 156 11.20 0.68 -10.68
C LEU A 156 11.33 0.50 -12.19
N GLU A 157 10.19 0.32 -12.87
CA GLU A 157 10.15 0.08 -14.33
C GLU A 157 10.14 1.39 -15.10
N VAL A 158 9.23 2.29 -14.75
CA VAL A 158 9.06 3.58 -15.42
C VAL A 158 8.99 4.71 -14.40
N LEU A 159 9.74 5.77 -14.65
CA LEU A 159 9.67 7.02 -13.89
C LEU A 159 9.23 8.15 -14.82
N SER A 160 7.95 8.54 -14.74
CA SER A 160 7.30 9.48 -15.65
C SER A 160 7.51 10.95 -15.28
N VAL A 161 8.38 11.26 -14.31
CA VAL A 161 8.54 12.61 -13.75
C VAL A 161 10.01 13.04 -13.68
N LYS A 162 10.22 14.35 -13.67
CA LYS A 162 11.55 14.99 -13.57
C LYS A 162 11.55 16.01 -12.43
N VAL A 163 12.74 16.29 -11.91
CA VAL A 163 12.93 17.36 -10.91
C VAL A 163 12.43 18.70 -11.49
N GLY A 164 11.59 19.37 -10.74
CA GLY A 164 10.95 20.64 -11.12
C GLY A 164 9.55 20.49 -11.73
N ASP A 165 9.13 19.29 -12.11
CA ASP A 165 7.76 19.06 -12.60
C ASP A 165 6.74 19.35 -11.51
N VAL A 166 5.55 19.83 -11.94
CA VAL A 166 4.40 20.03 -11.06
C VAL A 166 3.37 18.93 -11.33
N LEU A 167 3.15 18.09 -10.34
CA LEU A 167 2.23 16.97 -10.42
C LEU A 167 0.87 17.36 -9.84
N PRO A 168 -0.23 17.11 -10.55
CA PRO A 168 -1.56 17.16 -9.95
C PRO A 168 -1.76 15.94 -9.04
N ALA A 169 -2.75 16.03 -8.13
CA ALA A 169 -3.16 14.92 -7.29
C ALA A 169 -3.55 13.68 -8.11
N ASN A 170 -3.21 12.50 -7.62
CA ASN A 170 -3.53 11.19 -8.20
C ASN A 170 -2.96 10.96 -9.62
N ARG A 171 -1.99 11.76 -10.07
CA ARG A 171 -1.27 11.46 -11.31
C ARG A 171 -0.20 10.42 -11.05
N GLU A 172 -0.16 9.40 -11.89
CA GLU A 172 0.91 8.41 -11.89
C GLU A 172 2.27 9.08 -12.10
N ALA A 173 3.20 8.80 -11.19
CA ALA A 173 4.58 9.28 -11.23
C ALA A 173 5.56 8.17 -11.55
N ALA A 174 5.26 6.94 -11.13
CA ALA A 174 6.10 5.78 -11.42
C ALA A 174 5.27 4.49 -11.51
N THR A 175 5.76 3.55 -12.33
CA THR A 175 5.27 2.19 -12.47
C THR A 175 6.29 1.24 -11.86
N LEU A 176 5.84 0.38 -10.96
CA LEU A 176 6.66 -0.57 -10.22
C LEU A 176 6.24 -2.00 -10.55
N LEU A 177 7.21 -2.86 -10.85
CA LEU A 177 6.99 -4.30 -10.99
C LEU A 177 7.15 -4.97 -9.61
N LEU A 178 6.09 -5.59 -9.10
CA LEU A 178 6.12 -6.21 -7.77
C LEU A 178 6.96 -7.49 -7.80
N THR A 179 8.01 -7.56 -7.00
CA THR A 179 8.84 -8.76 -6.89
C THR A 179 8.06 -9.90 -6.24
N GLY A 180 8.27 -11.12 -6.75
CA GLY A 180 7.55 -12.28 -6.23
C GLY A 180 6.14 -12.49 -6.79
N HIS A 181 5.68 -11.64 -7.68
CA HIS A 181 4.35 -11.69 -8.29
C HIS A 181 4.40 -12.02 -9.78
N LEU A 182 5.34 -12.91 -10.19
CA LEU A 182 5.41 -13.43 -11.56
C LEU A 182 4.39 -14.53 -11.79
N TRP A 183 3.72 -14.49 -12.92
CA TRP A 183 2.75 -15.49 -13.32
C TRP A 183 2.68 -15.63 -14.85
N VAL A 184 2.22 -16.78 -15.33
CA VAL A 184 1.97 -17.03 -16.75
C VAL A 184 0.48 -17.03 -16.99
N ARG A 185 0.04 -16.29 -18.00
CA ARG A 185 -1.31 -16.39 -18.54
C ARG A 185 -1.34 -17.32 -19.74
N VAL A 186 -2.09 -18.39 -19.64
CA VAL A 186 -2.35 -19.31 -20.75
C VAL A 186 -3.83 -19.44 -21.02
N TYR A 187 -4.17 -19.75 -22.25
CA TYR A 187 -5.56 -19.97 -22.67
C TYR A 187 -5.77 -21.41 -23.04
N VAL A 188 -6.54 -22.13 -22.24
CA VAL A 188 -6.80 -23.55 -22.40
C VAL A 188 -8.17 -23.78 -23.06
N PRO A 189 -8.33 -24.78 -23.96
CA PRO A 189 -9.63 -25.14 -24.52
C PRO A 189 -10.54 -25.74 -23.45
N GLU A 190 -11.86 -25.58 -23.62
CA GLU A 190 -12.88 -26.13 -22.72
C GLU A 190 -12.66 -27.61 -22.37
N SER A 191 -12.24 -28.42 -23.34
CA SER A 191 -12.00 -29.87 -23.16
C SER A 191 -10.92 -30.21 -22.12
N TRP A 192 -10.08 -29.23 -21.72
CA TRP A 192 -9.02 -29.42 -20.71
C TRP A 192 -9.45 -29.02 -19.31
N LEU A 193 -10.53 -28.26 -19.16
CA LEU A 193 -10.96 -27.74 -17.84
C LEU A 193 -11.23 -28.85 -16.81
N GLY A 194 -11.77 -29.97 -17.26
CA GLY A 194 -12.01 -31.12 -16.38
C GLY A 194 -10.73 -31.83 -15.89
N LEU A 195 -9.59 -31.56 -16.53
CA LEU A 195 -8.29 -32.15 -16.22
C LEU A 195 -7.40 -31.26 -15.39
N ILE A 196 -7.66 -29.92 -15.35
CA ILE A 196 -6.86 -28.91 -14.66
C ILE A 196 -7.49 -28.61 -13.31
N LYS A 197 -6.69 -28.59 -12.25
CA LYS A 197 -7.16 -28.29 -10.89
C LYS A 197 -6.43 -27.08 -10.30
N LEU A 198 -7.14 -26.31 -9.49
CA LEU A 198 -6.53 -25.27 -8.66
C LEU A 198 -5.51 -25.89 -7.70
N GLY A 199 -4.35 -25.23 -7.55
CA GLY A 199 -3.24 -25.74 -6.74
C GLY A 199 -2.42 -26.83 -7.38
N GLU A 200 -2.70 -27.23 -8.63
CA GLU A 200 -1.92 -28.24 -9.35
C GLU A 200 -0.57 -27.68 -9.80
N HIS A 201 0.50 -28.47 -9.59
CA HIS A 201 1.82 -28.15 -10.09
C HIS A 201 1.92 -28.45 -11.59
N VAL A 202 2.47 -27.52 -12.33
CA VAL A 202 2.64 -27.59 -13.78
C VAL A 202 4.09 -27.23 -14.15
N ARG A 203 4.59 -27.80 -15.24
CA ARG A 203 5.91 -27.44 -15.76
C ARG A 203 5.77 -26.28 -16.71
N VAL A 204 6.61 -25.27 -16.49
CA VAL A 204 6.69 -24.08 -17.34
C VAL A 204 8.08 -24.01 -17.97
N ARG A 205 8.14 -23.88 -19.28
CA ARG A 205 9.39 -23.73 -20.04
C ARG A 205 9.35 -22.44 -20.82
N VAL A 206 10.45 -21.71 -20.79
CA VAL A 206 10.61 -20.46 -21.53
C VAL A 206 11.66 -20.64 -22.63
N ASP A 207 11.48 -19.95 -23.74
CA ASP A 207 12.39 -20.05 -24.91
C ASP A 207 13.82 -19.64 -24.56
N SER A 208 13.99 -18.69 -23.64
CA SER A 208 15.31 -18.24 -23.19
C SER A 208 16.09 -19.30 -22.42
N PHE A 209 15.41 -20.31 -21.85
CA PHE A 209 16.01 -21.39 -21.06
C PHE A 209 15.41 -22.76 -21.47
N PRO A 210 15.67 -23.25 -22.69
CA PRO A 210 14.97 -24.40 -23.29
C PRO A 210 15.23 -25.73 -22.57
N HIS A 211 16.26 -25.82 -21.73
CA HIS A 211 16.61 -27.02 -20.96
C HIS A 211 16.28 -26.91 -19.46
N THR A 212 15.57 -25.85 -19.06
CA THR A 212 15.19 -25.64 -17.67
C THR A 212 13.67 -25.63 -17.57
N ASP A 213 13.14 -26.52 -16.75
CA ASP A 213 11.72 -26.52 -16.39
C ASP A 213 11.55 -25.74 -15.09
N PHE A 214 10.63 -24.79 -15.08
CA PHE A 214 10.24 -24.03 -13.90
C PHE A 214 8.95 -24.62 -13.33
N ASP A 215 8.86 -24.72 -12.01
CA ASP A 215 7.65 -25.20 -11.33
C ASP A 215 6.63 -24.07 -11.22
N GLY A 216 5.47 -24.25 -11.81
CA GLY A 216 4.35 -23.32 -11.71
C GLY A 216 3.19 -23.94 -10.95
N VAL A 217 2.38 -23.12 -10.28
CA VAL A 217 1.18 -23.55 -9.56
C VAL A 217 -0.04 -22.88 -10.15
N VAL A 218 -1.07 -23.65 -10.51
CA VAL A 218 -2.35 -23.14 -11.00
C VAL A 218 -3.03 -22.34 -9.90
N GLU A 219 -3.05 -21.01 -10.03
CA GLU A 219 -3.61 -20.10 -9.03
C GLU A 219 -5.07 -19.77 -9.30
N GLN A 220 -5.41 -19.58 -10.57
CA GLN A 220 -6.76 -19.20 -10.97
C GLN A 220 -7.15 -19.80 -12.31
N ILE A 221 -8.42 -20.17 -12.42
CA ILE A 221 -9.07 -20.59 -13.68
C ILE A 221 -10.26 -19.67 -13.88
N ASN A 222 -10.29 -18.91 -14.99
CA ASN A 222 -11.38 -18.00 -15.28
C ASN A 222 -12.69 -18.75 -15.43
N ARG A 223 -13.78 -18.22 -14.87
CA ARG A 223 -15.11 -18.80 -14.96
C ARG A 223 -15.86 -18.44 -16.25
N GLN A 224 -15.38 -17.42 -16.94
CA GLN A 224 -15.96 -16.97 -18.21
C GLN A 224 -15.02 -17.35 -19.34
N ALA A 225 -15.61 -17.84 -20.43
CA ALA A 225 -14.86 -18.12 -21.65
C ALA A 225 -14.46 -16.81 -22.32
N GLU A 226 -13.28 -16.80 -22.88
CA GLU A 226 -12.77 -15.72 -23.73
C GLU A 226 -12.71 -16.22 -25.17
N PHE A 227 -12.92 -15.29 -26.13
CA PHE A 227 -12.77 -15.61 -27.54
C PHE A 227 -11.35 -15.22 -27.95
N THR A 228 -10.59 -16.18 -28.47
CA THR A 228 -9.24 -15.85 -28.98
C THR A 228 -9.40 -14.88 -30.16
N PRO A 229 -8.83 -13.67 -30.08
CA PRO A 229 -8.82 -12.75 -31.23
C PRO A 229 -7.75 -13.21 -32.23
N ARG A 230 -8.06 -14.22 -33.03
CA ARG A 230 -7.25 -14.54 -34.21
C ARG A 230 -8.06 -14.23 -35.45
N ASN A 231 -7.46 -13.47 -36.37
CA ASN A 231 -7.93 -13.33 -37.75
C ASN A 231 -7.82 -14.70 -38.44
N VAL A 232 -8.85 -15.52 -38.34
CA VAL A 232 -8.88 -16.87 -38.94
C VAL A 232 -9.90 -16.84 -40.07
N GLN A 233 -9.46 -17.27 -41.26
CA GLN A 233 -10.23 -17.18 -42.50
C GLN A 233 -11.26 -18.30 -42.69
N THR A 234 -11.38 -19.28 -41.79
CA THR A 234 -12.32 -20.40 -41.92
C THR A 234 -13.40 -20.41 -40.83
N VAL A 235 -14.61 -20.78 -41.17
CA VAL A 235 -15.79 -20.80 -40.28
C VAL A 235 -15.61 -21.78 -39.11
N ALA A 236 -14.87 -22.88 -39.31
CA ALA A 236 -14.62 -23.92 -38.29
C ALA A 236 -13.65 -23.48 -37.18
N ASP A 237 -12.79 -22.50 -37.44
CA ASP A 237 -11.80 -22.01 -36.47
C ASP A 237 -12.26 -20.78 -35.70
N ARG A 238 -13.43 -20.22 -36.00
CA ARG A 238 -13.92 -18.94 -35.47
C ARG A 238 -14.40 -18.98 -34.02
N ILE A 239 -14.66 -20.16 -33.44
CA ILE A 239 -15.27 -20.24 -32.12
C ILE A 239 -14.66 -21.40 -31.33
N LYS A 240 -13.38 -21.31 -30.98
CA LYS A 240 -12.85 -22.11 -29.87
C LYS A 240 -12.94 -21.24 -28.62
N GLN A 241 -13.92 -21.57 -27.77
CA GLN A 241 -13.97 -21.01 -26.42
C GLN A 241 -12.72 -21.46 -25.67
N VAL A 242 -12.01 -20.50 -25.14
CA VAL A 242 -10.83 -20.74 -24.31
C VAL A 242 -11.03 -20.12 -22.93
N PHE A 243 -10.38 -20.69 -21.95
CA PHE A 243 -10.45 -20.20 -20.58
C PHE A 243 -9.06 -19.77 -20.14
N GLY A 244 -8.97 -18.55 -19.61
CA GLY A 244 -7.74 -18.04 -19.04
C GLY A 244 -7.38 -18.80 -17.78
N VAL A 245 -6.13 -19.26 -17.70
CA VAL A 245 -5.55 -19.89 -16.51
C VAL A 245 -4.34 -19.08 -16.09
N LYS A 246 -4.34 -18.62 -14.83
CA LYS A 246 -3.20 -17.92 -14.18
C LYS A 246 -2.38 -18.96 -13.44
N ILE A 247 -1.09 -19.00 -13.74
CA ILE A 247 -0.13 -19.94 -13.17
C ILE A 247 0.95 -19.12 -12.48
N ARG A 248 1.01 -19.17 -11.15
CA ARG A 248 2.02 -18.50 -10.37
C ARG A 248 3.37 -19.20 -10.53
N LEU A 249 4.40 -18.41 -10.77
CA LEU A 249 5.79 -18.85 -10.85
C LEU A 249 6.52 -18.65 -9.52
N PRO A 250 7.64 -19.35 -9.26
CA PRO A 250 8.46 -19.11 -8.08
C PRO A 250 9.03 -17.69 -8.11
N SER A 251 9.00 -17.04 -6.96
CA SER A 251 9.36 -15.62 -6.78
C SER A 251 10.87 -15.32 -6.84
N ASP A 252 11.70 -16.34 -6.66
CA ASP A 252 13.14 -16.15 -6.38
C ASP A 252 14.02 -16.28 -7.63
N ASP A 253 13.43 -16.44 -8.82
CA ASP A 253 14.19 -16.67 -10.04
C ASP A 253 14.31 -15.41 -10.89
N ASP A 254 15.40 -14.67 -10.69
CA ASP A 254 15.75 -13.47 -11.46
C ASP A 254 15.93 -13.72 -12.99
N ARG A 255 15.86 -14.96 -13.44
CA ARG A 255 15.98 -15.32 -14.85
C ARG A 255 14.69 -15.09 -15.61
N LEU A 256 13.53 -15.12 -14.90
CA LEU A 256 12.22 -14.90 -15.50
C LEU A 256 11.86 -13.42 -15.50
N ARG A 257 11.35 -12.94 -16.63
CA ARG A 257 10.93 -11.55 -16.80
C ARG A 257 9.58 -11.47 -17.45
N ALA A 258 8.81 -10.43 -17.10
CA ALA A 258 7.58 -10.11 -17.80
C ALA A 258 7.84 -9.94 -19.31
N GLY A 259 6.88 -10.36 -20.13
CA GLY A 259 6.99 -10.35 -21.59
C GLY A 259 7.63 -11.58 -22.22
N MET A 260 8.27 -12.47 -21.45
CA MET A 260 8.79 -13.72 -21.99
C MET A 260 7.65 -14.67 -22.40
N ALA A 261 7.81 -15.31 -23.57
CA ALA A 261 6.94 -16.41 -23.97
C ALA A 261 7.25 -17.67 -23.13
N ALA A 262 6.20 -18.36 -22.73
CA ALA A 262 6.30 -19.56 -21.91
C ALA A 262 5.34 -20.63 -22.37
N ASP A 263 5.82 -21.87 -22.42
CA ASP A 263 5.03 -23.06 -22.69
C ASP A 263 4.70 -23.79 -21.38
N VAL A 264 3.42 -24.06 -21.16
CA VAL A 264 2.93 -24.72 -19.95
C VAL A 264 2.48 -26.14 -20.28
N TYR A 265 2.97 -27.09 -19.51
CA TYR A 265 2.69 -28.52 -19.62
C TYR A 265 1.85 -28.97 -18.42
N PHE A 266 0.60 -29.34 -18.68
CA PHE A 266 -0.31 -29.85 -17.65
C PHE A 266 -0.15 -31.37 -17.51
N PRO A 267 0.08 -31.91 -16.30
CA PRO A 267 0.42 -33.34 -16.11
C PRO A 267 -0.63 -34.33 -16.62
N ARG A 268 -1.90 -33.92 -16.63
CA ARG A 268 -3.04 -34.77 -17.00
C ARG A 268 -3.49 -34.61 -18.45
N VAL A 269 -2.91 -33.69 -19.18
CA VAL A 269 -3.21 -33.44 -20.59
C VAL A 269 -2.19 -34.14 -21.46
N LYS A 270 -2.62 -35.20 -22.13
CA LYS A 270 -1.76 -36.05 -23.00
C LYS A 270 -2.07 -35.81 -24.47
#